data_0002b4ba28424f7328add2eecf474c58
#
_entry.id   0002b4ba28424f7328add2eecf474c58
#
_cell.length_a   1.000
_cell.length_b   1.000
_cell.length_c   1.000
_cell.angle_alpha   90.00
_cell.angle_beta   90.00
_cell.angle_gamma   90.00
#
_symmetry.space_group_name_H-M   'P 1'
#
loop_
_entity.id
_entity.type
_entity.pdbx_description
1 polymer ?
#
loop_
_entity_poly.entity_id
_entity_poly.type
_entity_poly.pdbx_seq_one_letter_code
_entity_poly.pdbx_strand_id
1 'polypeptide(L)'
;ARSALGKALDGKTIVPLHFAMSRDPAALAASHEKAAAAVRQYLDAGQDVAMLNIGDVSIYATFGYLQEILQAGGYATAMAAGVPSFCAAAARLNVPLTGGMDTPLTIAPGGWTDRVLEMPGTKVLMKAGRQLPVLLDTLQQADKLKKSALVCNCGLPDERVYPDLSLERPQEQAGYFATVLVKE
;
A
#
# COMPACT_ATOMS: atom_id res chain seq x y z
N ALA A 1 -9.49 4.27 6.85
CA ALA A 1 -10.51 4.89 6.00
C ALA A 1 -11.61 5.56 6.84
N ARG A 2 -12.28 4.83 7.76
CA ARG A 2 -13.41 5.37 8.55
C ARG A 2 -13.06 6.68 9.30
N SER A 3 -11.91 6.74 9.97
CA SER A 3 -11.46 7.94 10.68
C SER A 3 -11.18 9.14 9.77
N ALA A 4 -10.76 8.89 8.54
CA ALA A 4 -10.45 9.95 7.57
C ALA A 4 -11.71 10.57 6.93
N LEU A 5 -12.80 9.79 6.80
CA LEU A 5 -14.03 10.23 6.14
C LEU A 5 -15.02 10.92 7.10
N GLY A 6 -14.92 10.64 8.41
CA GLY A 6 -15.72 11.30 9.44
C GLY A 6 -17.20 11.41 9.07
N LYS A 7 -17.73 12.64 9.06
CA LYS A 7 -19.14 12.95 8.76
C LYS A 7 -19.63 12.53 7.37
N ALA A 8 -18.73 12.28 6.39
CA ALA A 8 -19.14 11.82 5.06
C ALA A 8 -19.80 10.42 5.11
N LEU A 9 -19.67 9.71 6.22
CA LEU A 9 -20.27 8.40 6.45
C LEU A 9 -21.59 8.47 7.23
N ASP A 10 -22.02 9.65 7.66
CA ASP A 10 -23.27 9.79 8.41
C ASP A 10 -24.47 9.34 7.55
N GLY A 11 -25.36 8.55 8.14
CA GLY A 11 -26.50 7.97 7.44
C GLY A 11 -26.18 6.85 6.46
N LYS A 12 -24.92 6.40 6.36
CA LYS A 12 -24.53 5.27 5.52
C LYS A 12 -24.47 3.97 6.33
N THR A 13 -24.90 2.86 5.72
CA THR A 13 -24.71 1.54 6.29
C THR A 13 -23.23 1.17 6.19
N ILE A 14 -22.59 0.90 7.33
CA ILE A 14 -21.17 0.55 7.40
C ILE A 14 -21.02 -0.95 7.65
N VAL A 15 -20.43 -1.64 6.69
CA VAL A 15 -20.19 -3.09 6.76
C VAL A 15 -18.69 -3.34 6.91
N PRO A 16 -18.23 -3.84 8.08
CA PRO A 16 -16.84 -4.22 8.25
C PRO A 16 -16.55 -5.51 7.49
N LEU A 17 -15.58 -5.48 6.59
CA LEU A 17 -15.06 -6.65 5.92
C LEU A 17 -13.75 -7.09 6.57
N HIS A 18 -13.68 -8.35 6.97
CA HIS A 18 -12.48 -8.95 7.57
C HIS A 18 -11.73 -9.77 6.53
N PHE A 19 -10.44 -9.48 6.35
CA PHE A 19 -9.57 -10.22 5.45
C PHE A 19 -8.50 -10.94 6.26
N ALA A 20 -8.31 -12.23 6.01
CA ALA A 20 -7.29 -13.02 6.68
C ALA A 20 -5.89 -12.52 6.29
N MET A 21 -5.02 -12.39 7.29
CA MET A 21 -3.58 -12.11 7.11
C MET A 21 -2.79 -13.43 7.17
N SER A 22 -3.12 -14.37 6.28
CA SER A 22 -2.55 -15.71 6.23
C SER A 22 -1.57 -15.86 5.06
N ARG A 23 -0.69 -16.86 5.15
CA ARG A 23 0.11 -17.37 4.02
C ARG A 23 -0.51 -18.62 3.38
N ASP A 24 -1.55 -19.18 4.00
CA ASP A 24 -2.30 -20.31 3.45
C ASP A 24 -3.25 -19.81 2.36
N PRO A 25 -3.08 -20.27 1.10
CA PRO A 25 -3.93 -19.85 -0.01
C PRO A 25 -5.42 -20.21 0.19
N ALA A 26 -5.70 -21.35 0.81
CA ALA A 26 -7.08 -21.79 1.05
C ALA A 26 -7.79 -20.89 2.06
N ALA A 27 -7.11 -20.53 3.15
CA ALA A 27 -7.62 -19.58 4.14
C ALA A 27 -7.84 -18.17 3.56
N LEU A 28 -6.93 -17.72 2.67
CA LEU A 28 -7.10 -16.45 1.95
C LEU A 28 -8.32 -16.49 1.03
N ALA A 29 -8.45 -17.52 0.19
CA ALA A 29 -9.58 -17.67 -0.74
C ALA A 29 -10.91 -17.71 0.01
N ALA A 30 -11.01 -18.50 1.09
CA ALA A 30 -12.21 -18.56 1.93
C ALA A 30 -12.56 -17.20 2.55
N SER A 31 -11.56 -16.44 2.99
CA SER A 31 -11.73 -15.09 3.55
C SER A 31 -12.24 -14.10 2.50
N HIS A 32 -11.69 -14.15 1.28
CA HIS A 32 -12.11 -13.29 0.17
C HIS A 32 -13.55 -13.62 -0.26
N GLU A 33 -13.90 -14.90 -0.39
CA GLU A 33 -15.24 -15.35 -0.74
C GLU A 33 -16.27 -14.93 0.31
N LYS A 34 -15.94 -15.06 1.60
CA LYS A 34 -16.79 -14.57 2.69
C LYS A 34 -17.05 -13.07 2.61
N ALA A 35 -16.02 -12.29 2.29
CA ALA A 35 -16.15 -10.84 2.10
C ALA A 35 -17.02 -10.52 0.86
N ALA A 36 -16.84 -11.24 -0.25
CA ALA A 36 -17.64 -11.08 -1.45
C ALA A 36 -19.11 -11.44 -1.20
N ALA A 37 -19.39 -12.53 -0.46
CA ALA A 37 -20.75 -12.92 -0.08
C ALA A 37 -21.45 -11.83 0.74
N ALA A 38 -20.74 -11.17 1.66
CA ALA A 38 -21.28 -10.05 2.42
C ALA A 38 -21.63 -8.84 1.54
N VAL A 39 -20.85 -8.58 0.50
CA VAL A 39 -21.12 -7.50 -0.48
C VAL A 39 -22.31 -7.87 -1.38
N ARG A 40 -22.35 -9.11 -1.90
CA ARG A 40 -23.45 -9.59 -2.77
C ARG A 40 -24.84 -9.40 -2.15
N GLN A 41 -24.99 -9.59 -0.84
CA GLN A 41 -26.29 -9.40 -0.16
C GLN A 41 -26.89 -8.01 -0.41
N TYR A 42 -26.06 -6.97 -0.49
CA TYR A 42 -26.51 -5.60 -0.78
C TYR A 42 -26.72 -5.37 -2.28
N LEU A 43 -25.83 -5.90 -3.11
CA LEU A 43 -25.95 -5.79 -4.57
C LEU A 43 -27.21 -6.50 -5.08
N ASP A 44 -27.52 -7.70 -4.56
CA ASP A 44 -28.73 -8.46 -4.89
C ASP A 44 -30.00 -7.75 -4.44
N ALA A 45 -29.92 -6.92 -3.40
CA ALA A 45 -31.00 -6.06 -2.97
C ALA A 45 -31.11 -4.74 -3.78
N GLY A 46 -30.34 -4.60 -4.88
CA GLY A 46 -30.34 -3.42 -5.74
C GLY A 46 -29.65 -2.20 -5.15
N GLN A 47 -28.75 -2.39 -4.19
CA GLN A 47 -28.01 -1.30 -3.54
C GLN A 47 -26.60 -1.17 -4.13
N ASP A 48 -26.11 0.04 -4.22
CA ASP A 48 -24.72 0.31 -4.54
C ASP A 48 -23.82 0.12 -3.31
N VAL A 49 -22.64 -0.45 -3.51
CA VAL A 49 -21.65 -0.68 -2.45
C VAL A 49 -20.34 0.02 -2.80
N ALA A 50 -19.85 0.85 -1.89
CA ALA A 50 -18.52 1.47 -2.01
C ALA A 50 -17.53 0.84 -1.02
N MET A 51 -16.47 0.19 -1.53
CA MET A 51 -15.38 -0.30 -0.70
C MET A 51 -14.32 0.79 -0.50
N LEU A 52 -14.11 1.17 0.76
CA LEU A 52 -13.16 2.22 1.12
C LEU A 52 -11.75 1.66 1.31
N ASN A 53 -10.80 2.21 0.59
CA ASN A 53 -9.37 1.89 0.71
C ASN A 53 -8.57 3.14 1.12
N ILE A 54 -7.39 2.94 1.70
CA ILE A 54 -6.40 3.99 1.93
C ILE A 54 -5.38 3.89 0.79
N GLY A 55 -5.10 5.01 0.13
CA GLY A 55 -4.24 5.05 -1.04
C GLY A 55 -5.01 4.82 -2.34
N ASP A 56 -4.37 4.20 -3.32
CA ASP A 56 -4.98 3.85 -4.59
C ASP A 56 -5.41 2.37 -4.62
N VAL A 57 -6.58 2.10 -5.15
CA VAL A 57 -7.17 0.75 -5.15
C VAL A 57 -6.50 -0.20 -6.13
N SER A 58 -5.76 0.32 -7.11
CA SER A 58 -5.04 -0.50 -8.11
C SER A 58 -3.65 -0.96 -7.64
N ILE A 59 -3.13 -0.39 -6.52
CA ILE A 59 -1.77 -0.67 -6.05
C ILE A 59 -1.80 -1.46 -4.74
N TYR A 60 -1.55 -2.77 -4.83
CA TYR A 60 -1.49 -3.70 -3.69
C TYR A 60 -2.67 -3.61 -2.71
N ALA A 61 -3.85 -3.29 -3.22
CA ALA A 61 -5.07 -3.17 -2.45
C ALA A 61 -5.84 -4.51 -2.42
N THR A 62 -6.50 -4.79 -1.31
CA THR A 62 -7.33 -6.00 -1.16
C THR A 62 -8.57 -5.98 -2.06
N PHE A 63 -8.98 -4.80 -2.55
CA PHE A 63 -10.11 -4.64 -3.45
C PHE A 63 -9.99 -5.50 -4.71
N GLY A 64 -8.79 -5.66 -5.28
CA GLY A 64 -8.58 -6.45 -6.50
C GLY A 64 -9.12 -7.89 -6.38
N TYR A 65 -8.87 -8.56 -5.26
CA TYR A 65 -9.41 -9.91 -5.03
C TYR A 65 -10.94 -9.94 -4.99
N LEU A 66 -11.54 -8.91 -4.36
CA LEU A 66 -12.99 -8.79 -4.28
C LEU A 66 -13.59 -8.48 -5.66
N GLN A 67 -12.95 -7.61 -6.42
CA GLN A 67 -13.36 -7.26 -7.78
C GLN A 67 -13.41 -8.49 -8.68
N GLU A 68 -12.36 -9.32 -8.69
CA GLU A 68 -12.30 -10.55 -9.48
C GLU A 68 -13.48 -11.49 -9.17
N ILE A 69 -13.77 -11.71 -7.88
CA ILE A 69 -14.87 -12.58 -7.44
C ILE A 69 -16.23 -12.01 -7.84
N LEU A 70 -16.44 -10.71 -7.67
CA LEU A 70 -17.71 -10.06 -8.00
C LEU A 70 -17.94 -10.01 -9.52
N GLN A 71 -16.90 -9.69 -10.31
CA GLN A 71 -16.99 -9.70 -11.77
C GLN A 71 -17.29 -11.11 -12.32
N ALA A 72 -16.63 -12.14 -11.76
CA ALA A 72 -16.93 -13.53 -12.11
C ALA A 72 -18.39 -13.92 -11.78
N GLY A 73 -19.00 -13.28 -10.78
CA GLY A 73 -20.41 -13.40 -10.43
C GLY A 73 -21.36 -12.52 -11.26
N GLY A 74 -20.86 -11.78 -12.25
CA GLY A 74 -21.67 -10.94 -13.14
C GLY A 74 -21.98 -9.53 -12.60
N TYR A 75 -21.40 -9.12 -11.47
CA TYR A 75 -21.61 -7.77 -10.92
C TYR A 75 -20.72 -6.74 -11.60
N ALA A 76 -21.29 -5.58 -11.92
CA ALA A 76 -20.54 -4.44 -12.42
C ALA A 76 -19.65 -3.85 -11.29
N THR A 77 -18.41 -3.54 -11.62
CA THR A 77 -17.46 -2.92 -10.68
C THR A 77 -16.73 -1.74 -11.33
N ALA A 78 -16.35 -0.76 -10.53
CA ALA A 78 -15.56 0.36 -10.96
C ALA A 78 -14.50 0.71 -9.91
N MET A 79 -13.39 1.33 -10.33
CA MET A 79 -12.38 1.88 -9.46
C MET A 79 -12.40 3.40 -9.54
N ALA A 80 -12.38 4.06 -8.40
CA ALA A 80 -12.05 5.49 -8.32
C ALA A 80 -10.56 5.63 -8.00
N ALA A 81 -9.82 6.40 -8.79
CA ALA A 81 -8.40 6.65 -8.58
C ALA A 81 -8.17 7.39 -7.25
N GLY A 82 -7.13 6.98 -6.54
CA GLY A 82 -6.68 7.60 -5.32
C GLY A 82 -5.24 8.11 -5.44
N VAL A 83 -4.66 8.54 -4.32
CA VAL A 83 -3.25 8.92 -4.25
C VAL A 83 -2.48 7.74 -3.65
N PRO A 84 -1.61 7.06 -4.42
CA PRO A 84 -0.78 5.98 -3.87
C PRO A 84 0.12 6.47 -2.75
N SER A 85 0.38 5.64 -1.74
CA SER A 85 1.18 6.02 -0.58
C SER A 85 2.58 6.51 -0.94
N PHE A 86 3.17 6.01 -2.01
CA PHE A 86 4.50 6.44 -2.45
C PHE A 86 4.48 7.84 -3.09
N CYS A 87 3.38 8.24 -3.75
CA CYS A 87 3.22 9.63 -4.21
C CYS A 87 3.07 10.57 -3.02
N ALA A 88 2.28 10.19 -2.01
CA ALA A 88 2.17 10.96 -0.78
C ALA A 88 3.52 11.05 -0.03
N ALA A 89 4.27 9.95 0.06
CA ALA A 89 5.61 9.92 0.65
C ALA A 89 6.60 10.82 -0.10
N ALA A 90 6.60 10.79 -1.43
CA ALA A 90 7.45 11.65 -2.25
C ALA A 90 7.13 13.14 -2.05
N ALA A 91 5.84 13.49 -2.01
CA ALA A 91 5.40 14.84 -1.69
C ALA A 91 5.83 15.27 -0.28
N ARG A 92 5.71 14.37 0.70
CA ARG A 92 6.11 14.63 2.09
C ARG A 92 7.62 14.85 2.24
N LEU A 93 8.41 14.14 1.46
CA LEU A 93 9.87 14.29 1.38
C LEU A 93 10.29 15.47 0.49
N ASN A 94 9.36 16.07 -0.24
CA ASN A 94 9.61 17.11 -1.24
C ASN A 94 10.62 16.68 -2.32
N VAL A 95 10.45 15.44 -2.84
CA VAL A 95 11.33 14.88 -3.88
C VAL A 95 10.51 14.32 -5.03
N PRO A 96 10.93 14.51 -6.29
CA PRO A 96 10.31 13.83 -7.42
C PRO A 96 10.64 12.34 -7.38
N LEU A 97 9.71 11.49 -7.81
CA LEU A 97 9.96 10.05 -7.97
C LEU A 97 10.84 9.75 -9.19
N THR A 98 10.73 10.56 -10.24
CA THR A 98 11.53 10.44 -11.45
C THR A 98 12.40 11.67 -11.61
N GLY A 99 13.69 11.50 -11.95
CA GLY A 99 14.63 12.61 -12.16
C GLY A 99 14.47 13.29 -13.53
N GLY A 100 13.69 12.70 -14.44
CA GLY A 100 13.45 13.16 -15.81
C GLY A 100 12.59 12.16 -16.57
N MET A 101 12.44 12.37 -17.88
CA MET A 101 11.62 11.50 -18.73
C MET A 101 12.24 10.09 -18.92
N ASP A 102 13.55 9.97 -18.72
CA ASP A 102 14.29 8.72 -18.96
C ASP A 102 14.55 7.94 -17.66
N THR A 103 14.04 8.40 -16.52
CA THR A 103 14.24 7.73 -15.24
C THR A 103 13.13 6.72 -14.97
N PRO A 104 13.38 5.41 -15.00
CA PRO A 104 12.39 4.40 -14.67
C PRO A 104 11.94 4.47 -13.21
N LEU A 105 10.71 4.02 -12.95
CA LEU A 105 10.15 3.87 -11.62
C LEU A 105 9.74 2.42 -11.39
N THR A 106 10.40 1.74 -10.45
CA THR A 106 10.07 0.38 -10.06
C THR A 106 9.31 0.38 -8.73
N ILE A 107 8.14 -0.23 -8.70
CA ILE A 107 7.31 -0.36 -7.50
C ILE A 107 7.27 -1.84 -7.11
N ALA A 108 7.68 -2.15 -5.88
CA ALA A 108 7.76 -3.52 -5.39
C ALA A 108 7.36 -3.64 -3.91
N PRO A 109 6.95 -4.83 -3.44
CA PRO A 109 6.86 -5.10 -2.01
C PRO A 109 8.25 -5.05 -1.36
N GLY A 110 8.35 -4.61 -0.09
CA GLY A 110 9.62 -4.51 0.62
C GLY A 110 10.44 -5.80 0.69
N GLY A 111 9.79 -6.97 0.60
CA GLY A 111 10.46 -8.26 0.53
C GLY A 111 11.14 -8.59 -0.81
N TRP A 112 11.08 -7.69 -1.78
CA TRP A 112 11.72 -7.82 -3.09
C TRP A 112 12.93 -6.89 -3.26
N THR A 113 13.41 -6.30 -2.18
CA THR A 113 14.52 -5.34 -2.21
C THR A 113 15.73 -5.87 -2.97
N ASP A 114 16.19 -7.06 -2.65
CA ASP A 114 17.31 -7.76 -3.30
C ASP A 114 17.12 -7.95 -4.82
N ARG A 115 15.87 -8.13 -5.25
CA ARG A 115 15.53 -8.38 -6.67
C ARG A 115 15.45 -7.12 -7.51
N VAL A 116 15.08 -5.99 -6.90
CA VAL A 116 14.82 -4.75 -7.63
C VAL A 116 15.90 -3.69 -7.44
N LEU A 117 16.82 -3.88 -6.48
CA LEU A 117 17.80 -2.86 -6.11
C LEU A 117 18.76 -2.51 -7.26
N GLU A 118 19.10 -3.49 -8.10
CA GLU A 118 19.98 -3.32 -9.25
C GLU A 118 19.24 -2.82 -10.52
N MET A 119 17.92 -2.72 -10.49
CA MET A 119 17.18 -2.16 -11.61
C MET A 119 17.50 -0.67 -11.76
N PRO A 120 17.45 -0.10 -12.97
CA PRO A 120 17.68 1.32 -13.17
C PRO A 120 16.57 2.19 -12.57
N GLY A 121 16.90 3.43 -12.24
CA GLY A 121 15.96 4.45 -11.78
C GLY A 121 15.56 4.35 -10.30
N THR A 122 14.47 4.99 -9.95
CA THR A 122 13.95 5.02 -8.57
C THR A 122 13.21 3.74 -8.21
N LYS A 123 13.45 3.22 -7.02
CA LYS A 123 12.71 2.08 -6.46
C LYS A 123 11.79 2.56 -5.33
N VAL A 124 10.56 2.11 -5.38
CA VAL A 124 9.55 2.27 -4.33
C VAL A 124 9.32 0.92 -3.68
N LEU A 125 9.67 0.79 -2.41
CA LEU A 125 9.49 -0.44 -1.65
C LEU A 125 8.33 -0.24 -0.66
N MET A 126 7.19 -0.86 -0.98
CA MET A 126 5.96 -0.73 -0.22
C MET A 126 5.80 -1.85 0.80
N LYS A 127 4.99 -1.61 1.85
CA LYS A 127 4.69 -2.59 2.92
C LYS A 127 5.97 -3.13 3.57
N ALA A 128 6.98 -2.26 3.71
CA ALA A 128 8.32 -2.64 4.16
C ALA A 128 8.40 -2.93 5.67
N GLY A 129 7.42 -2.52 6.47
CA GLY A 129 7.53 -2.45 7.93
C GLY A 129 8.02 -3.70 8.65
N ARG A 130 7.49 -4.88 8.31
CA ARG A 130 7.93 -6.15 8.91
C ARG A 130 9.33 -6.60 8.47
N GLN A 131 9.78 -6.14 7.32
CA GLN A 131 11.03 -6.55 6.69
C GLN A 131 12.07 -5.43 6.75
N LEU A 132 11.73 -4.32 7.41
CA LEU A 132 12.57 -3.13 7.44
C LEU A 132 13.99 -3.39 7.93
N PRO A 133 14.27 -4.20 8.98
CA PRO A 133 15.64 -4.51 9.36
C PRO A 133 16.44 -5.16 8.22
N VAL A 134 15.89 -6.19 7.59
CA VAL A 134 16.55 -6.89 6.46
C VAL A 134 16.71 -5.95 5.26
N LEU A 135 15.71 -5.12 4.99
CA LEU A 135 15.77 -4.13 3.92
C LEU A 135 16.89 -3.10 4.17
N LEU A 136 17.02 -2.59 5.40
CA LEU A 136 18.08 -1.64 5.77
C LEU A 136 19.47 -2.26 5.65
N ASP A 137 19.64 -3.53 6.06
CA ASP A 137 20.88 -4.27 5.90
C ASP A 137 21.25 -4.44 4.43
N THR A 138 20.26 -4.79 3.57
CA THR A 138 20.46 -4.89 2.12
C THR A 138 20.89 -3.55 1.51
N LEU A 139 20.23 -2.44 1.88
CA LEU A 139 20.59 -1.10 1.43
C LEU A 139 21.99 -0.69 1.91
N GLN A 140 22.37 -1.08 3.12
CA GLN A 140 23.70 -0.81 3.65
C GLN A 140 24.78 -1.57 2.88
N GLN A 141 24.57 -2.87 2.61
CA GLN A 141 25.51 -3.70 1.85
C GLN A 141 25.69 -3.19 0.42
N ALA A 142 24.63 -2.61 -0.17
CA ALA A 142 24.66 -2.03 -1.51
C ALA A 142 25.10 -0.55 -1.56
N ASP A 143 25.52 0.03 -0.43
CA ASP A 143 25.88 1.47 -0.30
C ASP A 143 24.78 2.43 -0.79
N LYS A 144 23.50 2.06 -0.55
CA LYS A 144 22.33 2.85 -0.99
C LYS A 144 21.62 3.63 0.12
N LEU A 145 22.07 3.54 1.39
CA LEU A 145 21.37 4.21 2.51
C LEU A 145 21.26 5.73 2.32
N LYS A 146 22.32 6.39 1.86
CA LYS A 146 22.33 7.84 1.59
C LYS A 146 21.36 8.26 0.49
N LYS A 147 21.03 7.35 -0.41
CA LYS A 147 20.08 7.55 -1.51
C LYS A 147 18.67 7.05 -1.17
N SER A 148 18.46 6.67 0.08
CA SER A 148 17.22 6.06 0.55
C SER A 148 16.54 6.93 1.60
N ALA A 149 15.22 7.05 1.46
CA ALA A 149 14.35 7.72 2.41
C ALA A 149 13.21 6.78 2.83
N LEU A 150 12.66 7.00 4.01
CA LEU A 150 11.53 6.25 4.54
C LEU A 150 10.45 7.19 5.06
N VAL A 151 9.21 6.92 4.73
CA VAL A 151 8.05 7.54 5.36
C VAL A 151 7.17 6.45 5.96
N CYS A 152 6.87 6.59 7.24
CA CYS A 152 5.94 5.73 7.97
C CYS A 152 4.66 6.50 8.25
N ASN A 153 3.51 5.84 8.09
CA ASN A 153 2.19 6.38 8.43
C ASN A 153 1.92 7.77 7.81
N CYS A 154 2.32 7.96 6.54
CA CYS A 154 2.21 9.23 5.85
C CYS A 154 0.79 9.82 5.94
N GLY A 155 0.67 11.06 6.42
CA GLY A 155 -0.60 11.77 6.61
C GLY A 155 -1.41 11.32 7.83
N LEU A 156 -0.88 10.45 8.70
CA LEU A 156 -1.50 10.04 9.96
C LEU A 156 -0.86 10.77 11.16
N PRO A 157 -1.51 10.81 12.33
CA PRO A 157 -0.99 11.52 13.52
C PRO A 157 0.39 11.03 14.00
N ASP A 158 0.73 9.78 13.73
CA ASP A 158 1.98 9.11 14.07
C ASP A 158 2.96 9.02 12.88
N GLU A 159 2.85 9.94 11.93
CA GLU A 159 3.76 10.05 10.80
C GLU A 159 5.21 10.22 11.26
N ARG A 160 6.11 9.45 10.66
CA ARG A 160 7.56 9.60 10.82
C ARG A 160 8.24 9.67 9.45
N VAL A 161 9.18 10.59 9.31
CA VAL A 161 9.88 10.86 8.06
C VAL A 161 11.39 10.77 8.28
N TYR A 162 12.04 9.94 7.51
CA TYR A 162 13.50 9.75 7.52
C TYR A 162 14.03 10.09 6.11
N PRO A 163 14.47 11.33 5.87
CA PRO A 163 14.84 11.78 4.52
C PRO A 163 16.17 11.18 4.03
N ASP A 164 17.03 10.73 4.94
CA ASP A 164 18.31 10.09 4.64
C ASP A 164 18.55 8.96 5.66
N LEU A 165 18.47 7.72 5.19
CA LEU A 165 18.64 6.54 6.05
C LEU A 165 20.09 6.27 6.46
N SER A 166 21.07 7.02 5.91
CA SER A 166 22.46 6.97 6.37
C SER A 166 22.67 7.81 7.63
N LEU A 167 21.85 8.84 7.85
CA LEU A 167 21.94 9.74 8.99
C LEU A 167 21.06 9.30 10.15
N GLU A 168 19.85 8.85 9.85
CA GLU A 168 18.87 8.44 10.85
C GLU A 168 18.14 7.19 10.41
N ARG A 169 18.08 6.20 11.29
CA ARG A 169 17.36 4.93 11.05
C ARG A 169 16.26 4.74 12.08
N PRO A 170 15.12 4.18 11.71
CA PRO A 170 14.10 3.81 12.68
C PRO A 170 14.66 2.75 13.65
N GLN A 171 14.55 3.02 14.95
CA GLN A 171 15.00 2.10 16.01
C GLN A 171 13.94 1.03 16.33
N GLU A 172 12.68 1.28 15.96
CA GLU A 172 11.56 0.38 16.19
C GLU A 172 11.05 -0.19 14.87
N GLN A 173 10.30 -1.29 14.96
CA GLN A 173 9.61 -1.84 13.81
C GLN A 173 8.68 -0.77 13.22
N ALA A 174 8.91 -0.39 11.98
CA ALA A 174 7.97 0.43 11.25
C ALA A 174 6.65 -0.33 11.06
N GLY A 175 5.53 0.35 11.27
CA GLY A 175 4.20 -0.23 11.07
C GLY A 175 3.96 -0.69 9.62
N TYR A 176 2.79 -1.22 9.37
CA TYR A 176 2.39 -1.72 8.05
C TYR A 176 2.53 -0.66 6.93
N PHE A 177 2.28 0.61 7.23
CA PHE A 177 2.33 1.73 6.28
C PHE A 177 3.73 2.35 6.17
N ALA A 178 4.75 1.52 5.94
CA ALA A 178 6.11 1.95 5.68
C ALA A 178 6.42 1.91 4.18
N THR A 179 6.86 3.04 3.63
CA THR A 179 7.25 3.19 2.22
C THR A 179 8.69 3.69 2.16
N VAL A 180 9.58 2.91 1.53
CA VAL A 180 10.97 3.29 1.30
C VAL A 180 11.13 3.73 -0.16
N LEU A 181 11.78 4.86 -0.37
CA LEU A 181 12.21 5.36 -1.67
C LEU A 181 13.72 5.21 -1.79
N VAL A 182 14.19 4.54 -2.85
CA VAL A 182 15.62 4.40 -3.16
C VAL A 182 15.88 5.08 -4.49
N LYS A 183 16.67 6.12 -4.48
CA LYS A 183 17.09 6.86 -5.69
C LYS A 183 18.36 6.29 -6.30
N GLU A 184 18.64 6.61 -7.55
CA GLU A 184 19.91 6.32 -8.20
C GLU A 184 21.09 7.07 -7.59
#